data_f99ac43a219df39f72b9eea3af2415cb
#
_entry.id   f99ac43a219df39f72b9eea3af2415cb
#
_cell.length_a   1.000
_cell.length_b   1.000
_cell.length_c   1.000
_cell.angle_alpha   90.00
_cell.angle_beta   90.00
_cell.angle_gamma   90.00
#
_symmetry.space_group_name_H-M   'P 1'
#
loop_
_entity.id
_entity.type
_entity.pdbx_description
1 polymer ?
#
loop_
_entity_poly.entity_id
_entity_poly.type
_entity_poly.pdbx_seq_one_letter_code
_entity_poly.pdbx_strand_id
1 'polypeptide(L)'
;MAAQGEPQVQFKLVLVGDSGTGKTTFMKCHLTGEFEKYVATLGVKVHPFVFHTNRGPIKFSVWDTAGQEKFGGLRDGYYIQAQRAIIMFDVTSRVTYKNVPNWHRDLVRVCENIPIVLCGNKVDIKDRKVKAKSIVFHRKKNLQYYDISAKSNYSFEALPLAC
;
A
#
# COMPACT_ATOMS: atom_id res chain seq x y z
N MET A 1 -20.50 21.14 -17.96
CA MET A 1 -19.90 19.94 -18.57
C MET A 1 -19.73 18.87 -17.52
N ALA A 2 -20.25 17.71 -17.80
CA ALA A 2 -20.21 16.62 -16.84
C ALA A 2 -18.79 16.21 -16.45
N ALA A 3 -17.86 16.34 -17.35
CA ALA A 3 -16.48 15.92 -17.13
C ALA A 3 -15.69 16.81 -16.18
N GLN A 4 -16.22 17.94 -15.80
CA GLN A 4 -15.44 18.95 -15.07
C GLN A 4 -15.03 18.52 -13.68
N GLY A 5 -15.81 17.70 -13.02
CA GLY A 5 -15.51 17.25 -11.68
C GLY A 5 -14.73 15.96 -11.61
N GLU A 6 -14.43 15.32 -12.72
CA GLU A 6 -13.81 14.00 -12.70
C GLU A 6 -12.30 14.08 -12.76
N PRO A 7 -11.59 13.26 -11.96
CA PRO A 7 -10.14 13.13 -12.10
C PRO A 7 -9.80 12.61 -13.48
N GLN A 8 -8.86 13.25 -14.14
CA GLN A 8 -8.40 12.84 -15.45
C GLN A 8 -7.46 11.63 -15.37
N VAL A 9 -6.76 11.49 -14.26
CA VAL A 9 -5.76 10.43 -14.07
C VAL A 9 -6.20 9.53 -12.94
N GLN A 10 -6.29 8.24 -13.24
CA GLN A 10 -6.68 7.24 -12.25
C GLN A 10 -5.66 6.11 -12.27
N PHE A 11 -5.25 5.68 -11.08
CA PHE A 11 -4.31 4.58 -10.91
C PHE A 11 -4.87 3.52 -9.99
N LYS A 12 -4.63 2.27 -10.35
CA LYS A 12 -4.86 1.15 -9.44
C LYS A 12 -3.64 1.01 -8.53
N LEU A 13 -3.86 1.12 -7.23
CA LEU A 13 -2.85 0.93 -6.20
C LEU A 13 -3.19 -0.29 -5.38
N VAL A 14 -2.27 -1.24 -5.27
CA VAL A 14 -2.45 -2.39 -4.37
C VAL A 14 -1.66 -2.18 -3.09
N LEU A 15 -2.29 -2.48 -1.97
CA LEU A 15 -1.69 -2.40 -0.64
C LEU A 15 -1.57 -3.81 -0.10
N VAL A 16 -0.35 -4.30 0.05
CA VAL A 16 -0.06 -5.67 0.44
C VAL A 16 0.86 -5.72 1.66
N GLY A 17 0.90 -6.85 2.29
CA GLY A 17 1.72 -7.13 3.47
C GLY A 17 1.04 -8.16 4.34
N ASP A 18 1.78 -8.67 5.32
CA ASP A 18 1.25 -9.67 6.24
C ASP A 18 0.06 -9.13 7.04
N SER A 19 -0.75 -10.05 7.55
CA SER A 19 -1.83 -9.73 8.46
C SER A 19 -1.29 -9.01 9.70
N GLY A 20 -2.02 -8.02 10.17
CA GLY A 20 -1.64 -7.29 11.39
C GLY A 20 -0.59 -6.20 11.18
N THR A 21 -0.19 -5.90 9.95
CA THR A 21 0.80 -4.85 9.70
C THR A 21 0.22 -3.44 9.73
N GLY A 22 -1.11 -3.32 9.86
CA GLY A 22 -1.75 -2.01 9.96
C GLY A 22 -2.39 -1.52 8.67
N LYS A 23 -2.56 -2.37 7.67
CA LYS A 23 -3.20 -2.00 6.40
C LYS A 23 -4.61 -1.46 6.62
N THR A 24 -5.42 -2.13 7.41
CA THR A 24 -6.79 -1.70 7.71
C THR A 24 -6.80 -0.36 8.44
N THR A 25 -5.92 -0.18 9.40
CA THR A 25 -5.80 1.08 10.13
C THR A 25 -5.39 2.21 9.18
N PHE A 26 -4.43 1.94 8.30
CA PHE A 26 -4.03 2.89 7.27
C PHE A 26 -5.23 3.33 6.43
N MET A 27 -6.03 2.37 5.98
CA MET A 27 -7.21 2.66 5.18
C MET A 27 -8.22 3.53 5.94
N LYS A 28 -8.48 3.17 7.21
CA LYS A 28 -9.47 3.89 8.03
C LYS A 28 -9.02 5.29 8.38
N CYS A 29 -7.73 5.50 8.60
CA CYS A 29 -7.22 6.80 9.02
C CYS A 29 -7.08 7.79 7.88
N HIS A 30 -6.85 7.30 6.68
CA HIS A 30 -6.43 8.16 5.57
C HIS A 30 -7.37 8.16 4.39
N LEU A 31 -8.28 7.21 4.32
CA LEU A 31 -9.26 7.15 3.25
C LEU A 31 -10.64 7.39 3.85
N THR A 32 -11.43 8.19 3.18
CA THR A 32 -12.79 8.47 3.64
C THR A 32 -13.63 7.21 3.61
N GLY A 33 -14.32 6.96 4.70
CA GLY A 33 -15.01 5.78 5.15
C GLY A 33 -15.68 4.82 4.17
N GLU A 34 -16.22 5.29 3.05
CA GLU A 34 -16.93 4.41 2.14
C GLU A 34 -16.02 3.91 1.04
N PHE A 35 -16.09 2.61 0.76
CA PHE A 35 -15.38 2.06 -0.36
C PHE A 35 -16.10 2.39 -1.67
N GLU A 36 -15.32 2.55 -2.73
CA GLU A 36 -15.85 2.86 -4.05
C GLU A 36 -16.61 1.68 -4.65
N LYS A 37 -16.04 0.48 -4.48
CA LYS A 37 -16.64 -0.74 -5.01
C LYS A 37 -16.13 -1.96 -4.26
N TYR A 38 -16.89 -3.03 -4.37
CA TYR A 38 -16.52 -4.34 -3.84
C TYR A 38 -16.41 -5.32 -5.00
N VAL A 39 -15.25 -5.93 -5.14
CA VAL A 39 -15.02 -6.94 -6.18
C VAL A 39 -15.32 -8.30 -5.58
N ALA A 40 -16.55 -8.77 -5.73
CA ALA A 40 -17.05 -9.95 -5.05
C ALA A 40 -16.26 -11.21 -5.37
N THR A 41 -15.80 -11.37 -6.62
CA THR A 41 -15.04 -12.55 -7.04
C THR A 41 -13.70 -12.68 -6.32
N LEU A 42 -13.15 -11.58 -5.82
CA LEU A 42 -11.87 -11.53 -5.12
C LEU A 42 -12.01 -11.21 -3.64
N GLY A 43 -13.18 -10.82 -3.18
CA GLY A 43 -13.39 -10.41 -1.80
C GLY A 43 -12.68 -9.12 -1.44
N VAL A 44 -12.53 -8.20 -2.37
CA VAL A 44 -11.72 -6.99 -2.20
C VAL A 44 -12.59 -5.75 -2.13
N LYS A 45 -12.30 -4.89 -1.16
CA LYS A 45 -12.85 -3.53 -1.12
C LYS A 45 -11.87 -2.58 -1.79
N VAL A 46 -12.39 -1.72 -2.66
CA VAL A 46 -11.60 -0.70 -3.35
C VAL A 46 -11.99 0.66 -2.80
N HIS A 47 -11.02 1.38 -2.30
CA HIS A 47 -11.22 2.70 -1.68
C HIS A 47 -10.64 3.79 -2.57
N PRO A 48 -11.39 4.88 -2.80
CA PRO A 48 -10.86 6.00 -3.56
C PRO A 48 -9.99 6.88 -2.67
N PHE A 49 -8.89 7.34 -3.23
CA PHE A 49 -8.05 8.36 -2.62
C PHE A 49 -7.70 9.39 -3.69
N VAL A 50 -8.20 10.62 -3.53
CA VAL A 50 -7.95 11.69 -4.49
C VAL A 50 -6.88 12.62 -3.95
N PHE A 51 -5.84 12.81 -4.72
CA PHE A 51 -4.73 13.66 -4.38
C PHE A 51 -4.68 14.84 -5.36
N HIS A 52 -4.68 16.05 -4.84
CA HIS A 52 -4.72 17.26 -5.65
C HIS A 52 -3.31 17.76 -5.93
N THR A 53 -2.97 17.87 -7.20
CA THR A 53 -1.67 18.35 -7.65
C THR A 53 -1.84 19.64 -8.45
N ASN A 54 -0.71 20.30 -8.75
CA ASN A 54 -0.72 21.48 -9.61
C ASN A 54 -1.12 21.15 -11.06
N ARG A 55 -1.17 19.86 -11.42
CA ARG A 55 -1.62 19.40 -12.73
C ARG A 55 -3.03 18.82 -12.70
N GLY A 56 -3.75 19.03 -11.59
CA GLY A 56 -5.09 18.52 -11.40
C GLY A 56 -5.16 17.35 -10.43
N PRO A 57 -6.36 16.83 -10.19
CA PRO A 57 -6.55 15.73 -9.27
C PRO A 57 -6.07 14.40 -9.85
N ILE A 58 -5.46 13.59 -9.00
CA ILE A 58 -5.07 12.21 -9.29
C ILE A 58 -5.86 11.32 -8.36
N LYS A 59 -6.55 10.35 -8.91
CA LYS A 59 -7.31 9.37 -8.13
C LYS A 59 -6.55 8.06 -8.06
N PHE A 60 -6.34 7.57 -6.84
CA PHE A 60 -5.87 6.21 -6.61
C PHE A 60 -7.05 5.35 -6.19
N SER A 61 -7.27 4.25 -6.90
CA SER A 61 -8.18 3.20 -6.46
C SER A 61 -7.36 2.22 -5.66
N VAL A 62 -7.49 2.26 -4.33
CA VAL A 62 -6.66 1.47 -3.41
C VAL A 62 -7.36 0.15 -3.12
N TRP A 63 -6.74 -0.93 -3.56
CA TRP A 63 -7.26 -2.28 -3.37
C TRP A 63 -6.79 -2.81 -2.03
N ASP A 64 -7.75 -2.94 -1.11
CA ASP A 64 -7.50 -3.40 0.26
C ASP A 64 -7.50 -4.92 0.29
N THR A 65 -6.33 -5.50 0.51
CA THR A 65 -6.16 -6.95 0.58
C THR A 65 -6.27 -7.49 2.01
N ALA A 66 -6.65 -6.66 2.97
CA ALA A 66 -6.71 -7.07 4.37
C ALA A 66 -7.63 -8.28 4.55
N GLY A 67 -7.13 -9.29 5.23
CA GLY A 67 -7.84 -10.53 5.48
C GLY A 67 -7.67 -11.60 4.41
N GLN A 68 -7.29 -11.24 3.21
CA GLN A 68 -7.15 -12.21 2.12
C GLN A 68 -5.83 -12.98 2.18
N GLU A 69 -4.80 -12.39 2.76
CA GLU A 69 -3.51 -13.04 2.93
C GLU A 69 -3.57 -14.29 3.80
N LYS A 70 -4.64 -14.45 4.57
CA LYS A 70 -4.86 -15.63 5.41
C LYS A 70 -5.15 -16.89 4.61
N PHE A 71 -5.48 -16.76 3.34
CA PHE A 71 -5.89 -17.87 2.49
C PHE A 71 -4.76 -18.37 1.58
N GLY A 72 -3.50 -18.21 2.01
CA GLY A 72 -2.37 -18.76 1.28
C GLY A 72 -1.82 -17.91 0.18
N GLY A 73 -2.06 -16.62 0.24
CA GLY A 73 -1.57 -15.66 -0.75
C GLY A 73 -2.70 -15.04 -1.55
N LEU A 74 -2.35 -14.05 -2.33
CA LEU A 74 -3.32 -13.31 -3.12
C LEU A 74 -3.40 -13.89 -4.53
N ARG A 75 -4.60 -13.91 -5.07
CA ARG A 75 -4.83 -14.32 -6.45
C ARG A 75 -4.27 -13.27 -7.40
N ASP A 76 -3.89 -13.69 -8.59
CA ASP A 76 -3.36 -12.78 -9.61
C ASP A 76 -4.29 -11.62 -9.93
N GLY A 77 -5.60 -11.83 -9.80
CA GLY A 77 -6.60 -10.78 -10.03
C GLY A 77 -6.43 -9.55 -9.16
N TYR A 78 -5.79 -9.68 -7.99
CA TYR A 78 -5.46 -8.51 -7.17
C TYR A 78 -4.44 -7.61 -7.84
N TYR A 79 -3.49 -8.23 -8.51
CA TYR A 79 -2.32 -7.55 -9.06
C TYR A 79 -2.51 -7.10 -10.49
N ILE A 80 -3.38 -7.76 -11.25
CA ILE A 80 -3.56 -7.47 -12.68
C ILE A 80 -3.90 -6.00 -12.88
N GLN A 81 -3.16 -5.35 -13.77
CA GLN A 81 -3.30 -3.94 -14.11
C GLN A 81 -3.00 -2.98 -12.96
N ALA A 82 -2.38 -3.45 -11.88
CA ALA A 82 -1.89 -2.54 -10.86
C ALA A 82 -0.79 -1.66 -11.45
N GLN A 83 -0.85 -0.39 -11.13
CA GLN A 83 0.07 0.62 -11.66
C GLN A 83 0.99 1.15 -10.58
N ARG A 84 0.65 0.93 -9.32
CA ARG A 84 1.40 1.33 -8.14
C ARG A 84 1.19 0.29 -7.06
N ALA A 85 2.14 0.16 -6.15
CA ALA A 85 2.00 -0.77 -5.05
C ALA A 85 2.68 -0.24 -3.79
N ILE A 86 2.10 -0.60 -2.65
CA ILE A 86 2.70 -0.36 -1.34
C ILE A 86 2.83 -1.71 -0.66
N ILE A 87 4.05 -2.04 -0.22
CA ILE A 87 4.29 -3.20 0.64
C ILE A 87 4.46 -2.69 2.06
N MET A 88 3.62 -3.15 2.97
CA MET A 88 3.64 -2.69 4.36
C MET A 88 4.11 -3.82 5.28
N PHE A 89 5.00 -3.48 6.19
CA PHE A 89 5.39 -4.37 7.26
C PHE A 89 5.32 -3.63 8.61
N ASP A 90 5.42 -4.38 9.67
CA ASP A 90 5.28 -3.87 11.04
C ASP A 90 6.67 -3.85 11.68
N VAL A 91 7.16 -2.66 12.04
CA VAL A 91 8.51 -2.53 12.63
C VAL A 91 8.60 -3.18 14.01
N THR A 92 7.47 -3.54 14.61
CA THR A 92 7.43 -4.28 15.88
C THR A 92 7.40 -5.78 15.68
N SER A 93 7.40 -6.27 14.43
CA SER A 93 7.33 -7.69 14.11
C SER A 93 8.32 -8.06 13.02
N ARG A 94 9.38 -8.76 13.40
CA ARG A 94 10.43 -9.17 12.46
C ARG A 94 9.92 -10.07 11.35
N VAL A 95 8.94 -10.94 11.65
CA VAL A 95 8.41 -11.87 10.66
C VAL A 95 7.76 -11.14 9.50
N THR A 96 7.10 -10.00 9.76
CA THR A 96 6.46 -9.24 8.70
C THR A 96 7.48 -8.63 7.74
N TYR A 97 8.64 -8.22 8.27
CA TYR A 97 9.73 -7.74 7.41
C TYR A 97 10.36 -8.88 6.63
N LYS A 98 10.53 -10.05 7.24
CA LYS A 98 11.07 -11.24 6.56
C LYS A 98 10.24 -11.65 5.35
N ASN A 99 8.95 -11.37 5.38
CA ASN A 99 8.04 -11.71 4.30
C ASN A 99 7.96 -10.66 3.19
N VAL A 100 8.60 -9.50 3.35
CA VAL A 100 8.62 -8.47 2.33
C VAL A 100 9.14 -8.98 0.99
N PRO A 101 10.25 -9.75 0.92
CA PRO A 101 10.70 -10.29 -0.36
C PRO A 101 9.67 -11.16 -1.06
N ASN A 102 8.87 -11.89 -0.31
CA ASN A 102 7.81 -12.74 -0.87
C ASN A 102 6.71 -11.90 -1.51
N TRP A 103 6.28 -10.84 -0.83
CA TRP A 103 5.29 -9.92 -1.40
C TRP A 103 5.81 -9.22 -2.64
N HIS A 104 7.06 -8.80 -2.61
CA HIS A 104 7.71 -8.17 -3.76
C HIS A 104 7.76 -9.13 -4.95
N ARG A 105 8.14 -10.37 -4.72
CA ARG A 105 8.20 -11.39 -5.77
C ARG A 105 6.84 -11.59 -6.43
N ASP A 106 5.78 -11.68 -5.63
CA ASP A 106 4.44 -11.86 -6.18
C ASP A 106 4.00 -10.66 -7.02
N LEU A 107 4.31 -9.45 -6.55
CA LEU A 107 4.01 -8.24 -7.30
C LEU A 107 4.72 -8.20 -8.64
N VAL A 108 6.04 -8.44 -8.67
CA VAL A 108 6.80 -8.32 -9.92
C VAL A 108 6.52 -9.45 -10.88
N ARG A 109 6.02 -10.59 -10.38
CA ARG A 109 5.60 -11.70 -11.24
C ARG A 109 4.43 -11.31 -12.13
N VAL A 110 3.52 -10.50 -11.62
CA VAL A 110 2.31 -10.09 -12.33
C VAL A 110 2.42 -8.68 -12.90
N CYS A 111 3.09 -7.79 -12.17
CA CYS A 111 3.18 -6.36 -12.49
C CYS A 111 4.63 -5.96 -12.69
N GLU A 112 5.14 -6.13 -13.90
CA GLU A 112 6.52 -5.74 -14.19
C GLU A 112 6.63 -4.21 -14.23
N ASN A 113 7.73 -3.70 -13.69
CA ASN A 113 8.15 -2.31 -13.84
C ASN A 113 7.18 -1.27 -13.29
N ILE A 114 6.42 -1.60 -12.24
CA ILE A 114 5.60 -0.59 -11.56
C ILE A 114 6.37 0.00 -10.38
N PRO A 115 6.10 1.27 -10.02
CA PRO A 115 6.65 1.84 -8.78
C PRO A 115 6.11 1.11 -7.56
N ILE A 116 7.01 0.70 -6.67
CA ILE A 116 6.67 0.02 -5.43
C ILE A 116 7.31 0.79 -4.28
N VAL A 117 6.52 1.07 -3.25
CA VAL A 117 6.97 1.74 -2.04
C VAL A 117 6.93 0.75 -0.89
N LEU A 118 8.00 0.69 -0.12
CA LEU A 118 8.08 -0.11 1.09
C LEU A 118 7.81 0.77 2.30
N CYS A 119 6.86 0.37 3.14
CA CYS A 119 6.49 1.13 4.33
C CYS A 119 6.68 0.30 5.59
N GLY A 120 7.48 0.81 6.53
CA GLY A 120 7.57 0.28 7.87
C GLY A 120 6.61 1.03 8.78
N ASN A 121 5.54 0.37 9.21
CA ASN A 121 4.48 0.96 9.99
C ASN A 121 4.69 0.77 11.48
N LYS A 122 3.96 1.53 12.29
CA LYS A 122 3.96 1.47 13.76
C LYS A 122 5.25 2.00 14.38
N VAL A 123 5.88 2.97 13.72
CA VAL A 123 7.12 3.58 14.26
C VAL A 123 6.87 4.37 15.54
N ASP A 124 5.62 4.69 15.87
CA ASP A 124 5.23 5.34 17.12
C ASP A 124 5.39 4.42 18.34
N ILE A 125 5.52 3.13 18.14
CA ILE A 125 5.67 2.16 19.23
C ILE A 125 7.12 2.12 19.67
N LYS A 126 7.34 2.25 20.99
CA LYS A 126 8.69 2.32 21.56
C LYS A 126 9.51 1.05 21.36
N ASP A 127 8.89 -0.12 21.41
CA ASP A 127 9.58 -1.39 21.31
C ASP A 127 9.72 -1.84 19.84
N ARG A 128 10.43 -1.05 19.08
CA ARG A 128 10.70 -1.33 17.68
C ARG A 128 11.68 -2.51 17.57
N LYS A 129 11.30 -3.53 16.80
CA LYS A 129 12.12 -4.74 16.58
C LYS A 129 12.92 -4.67 15.29
N VAL A 130 12.40 -4.04 14.26
CA VAL A 130 13.09 -3.89 12.98
C VAL A 130 13.72 -2.50 12.95
N LYS A 131 15.00 -2.45 13.24
CA LYS A 131 15.73 -1.17 13.30
C LYS A 131 16.03 -0.64 11.92
N ALA A 132 16.09 0.68 11.78
CA ALA A 132 16.33 1.35 10.50
C ALA A 132 17.56 0.81 9.78
N LYS A 133 18.64 0.54 10.50
CA LYS A 133 19.88 0.01 9.91
C LYS A 133 19.73 -1.39 9.34
N SER A 134 18.74 -2.16 9.79
CA SER A 134 18.47 -3.51 9.29
C SER A 134 17.58 -3.52 8.05
N ILE A 135 16.98 -2.40 7.72
CA ILE A 135 16.06 -2.30 6.59
C ILE A 135 16.86 -1.98 5.34
N VAL A 136 17.21 -3.02 4.59
CA VAL A 136 18.09 -2.88 3.42
C VAL A 136 17.46 -3.42 2.13
N PHE A 137 16.32 -4.10 2.22
CA PHE A 137 15.70 -4.72 1.06
C PHE A 137 15.40 -3.70 -0.05
N HIS A 138 14.92 -2.51 0.33
CA HIS A 138 14.58 -1.46 -0.61
C HIS A 138 15.78 -1.00 -1.44
N ARG A 139 16.98 -1.02 -0.86
CA ARG A 139 18.22 -0.64 -1.56
C ARG A 139 18.58 -1.67 -2.62
N LYS A 140 18.42 -2.95 -2.30
CA LYS A 140 18.73 -4.05 -3.23
C LYS A 140 17.80 -4.08 -4.43
N LYS A 141 16.56 -3.65 -4.25
CA LYS A 141 15.53 -3.69 -5.29
C LYS A 141 15.17 -2.31 -5.83
N ASN A 142 15.89 -1.28 -5.41
CA ASN A 142 15.68 0.10 -5.87
C ASN A 142 14.26 0.60 -5.58
N LEU A 143 13.77 0.31 -4.39
CA LEU A 143 12.47 0.78 -3.91
C LEU A 143 12.63 2.01 -3.03
N GLN A 144 11.62 2.83 -2.97
CA GLN A 144 11.55 3.90 -1.96
C GLN A 144 11.07 3.30 -0.65
N TYR A 145 11.57 3.84 0.47
CA TYR A 145 11.22 3.38 1.80
C TYR A 145 10.78 4.55 2.66
N TYR A 146 9.72 4.33 3.44
CA TYR A 146 9.25 5.30 4.43
C TYR A 146 8.93 4.60 5.75
N ASP A 147 9.41 5.17 6.85
CA ASP A 147 8.88 4.88 8.18
C ASP A 147 7.56 5.62 8.31
N ILE A 148 6.50 4.93 8.67
CA ILE A 148 5.19 5.55 8.85
C ILE A 148 4.55 5.14 10.17
N SER A 149 3.60 5.96 10.62
CA SER A 149 2.66 5.57 11.65
C SER A 149 1.27 5.95 11.17
N ALA A 150 0.48 4.96 10.80
CA ALA A 150 -0.89 5.20 10.37
C ALA A 150 -1.71 5.89 11.48
N LYS A 151 -1.39 5.57 12.73
CA LYS A 151 -2.09 6.12 13.89
C LYS A 151 -1.77 7.60 14.13
N SER A 152 -0.51 8.02 13.91
CA SER A 152 -0.07 9.38 14.18
C SER A 152 0.16 10.23 12.93
N ASN A 153 -0.18 9.72 11.74
CA ASN A 153 0.03 10.38 10.45
C ASN A 153 1.49 10.64 10.08
N TYR A 154 2.42 10.01 10.76
CA TYR A 154 3.85 10.23 10.49
C TYR A 154 4.20 9.77 9.07
N SER A 155 4.79 10.65 8.29
CA SER A 155 5.24 10.44 6.91
C SER A 155 4.15 10.06 5.92
N PHE A 156 2.88 10.10 6.32
CA PHE A 156 1.79 9.73 5.42
C PHE A 156 1.74 10.60 4.16
N GLU A 157 1.95 11.89 4.31
CA GLU A 157 1.83 12.85 3.21
C GLU A 157 2.86 12.62 2.11
N ALA A 158 3.96 11.97 2.41
CA ALA A 158 5.00 11.69 1.43
C ALA A 158 4.65 10.52 0.50
N LEU A 159 3.75 9.63 0.91
CA LEU A 159 3.44 8.42 0.15
C LEU A 159 2.88 8.67 -1.24
N PRO A 160 1.90 9.57 -1.43
CA PRO A 160 1.37 9.83 -2.76
C PRO A 160 2.42 10.41 -3.71
N LEU A 161 3.35 11.19 -3.18
CA LEU A 161 4.42 11.79 -3.99
C LEU A 161 5.44 10.74 -4.44
N ALA A 162 5.66 9.70 -3.64
CA ALA A 162 6.56 8.61 -3.99
C ALA A 162 5.96 7.69 -5.07
N CYS A 163 4.67 7.59 -5.11
CA CYS A 163 3.97 6.85 -6.14
C CYS A 163 3.74 7.71 -7.36
#